data_f577da283af5bd85461911a27e5ba5a0
#
_entry.id   f577da283af5bd85461911a27e5ba5a0
#
_cell.length_a   1.000
_cell.length_b   1.000
_cell.length_c   1.000
_cell.angle_alpha   90.00
_cell.angle_beta   90.00
_cell.angle_gamma   90.00
#
_symmetry.space_group_name_H-M   'P 1'
#
loop_
_entity.id
_entity.type
_entity.pdbx_description
1 polymer ?
#
loop_
_entity_poly.entity_id
_entity_poly.type
_entity_poly.pdbx_seq_one_letter_code
_entity_poly.pdbx_strand_id
1 'polypeptide(L)'
;MRAMVLRRQRAPLRLERVMRPEPGDQELLIRVRACGVCRTDLHVVDGDLTEPRLPLIPGHQIVGVVEQSGGAVTGFSVGDRIGVPWLGGSCGSCEYCRRGEENLCDHAVYTGYQINGGFAEYCVADHRFCFPIPTAYPDLQAAPLLCA
;
A
#
# COMPACT_ATOMS: atom_id res chain seq x y z
N MET A 1 -13.64 -9.76 0.86
CA MET A 1 -13.32 -8.95 -0.33
C MET A 1 -12.66 -9.79 -1.41
N ARG A 2 -12.65 -9.33 -2.66
CA ARG A 2 -11.88 -9.93 -3.75
C ARG A 2 -10.47 -9.35 -3.73
N ALA A 3 -9.46 -10.19 -3.99
CA ALA A 3 -8.07 -9.78 -4.11
C ALA A 3 -7.31 -10.67 -5.09
N MET A 4 -6.29 -10.12 -5.73
CA MET A 4 -5.30 -10.87 -6.49
C MET A 4 -4.17 -11.29 -5.56
N VAL A 5 -4.02 -12.59 -5.32
CA VAL A 5 -3.11 -13.13 -4.31
C VAL A 5 -1.94 -13.86 -4.97
N LEU A 6 -0.73 -13.50 -4.57
CA LEU A 6 0.50 -14.22 -4.85
C LEU A 6 0.74 -15.25 -3.73
N ARG A 7 0.58 -16.53 -4.05
CA ARG A 7 0.80 -17.63 -3.09
C ARG A 7 2.26 -18.03 -3.00
N ARG A 8 2.98 -17.95 -4.14
CA ARG A 8 4.42 -18.20 -4.26
C ARG A 8 4.94 -17.42 -5.44
N GLN A 9 6.20 -17.05 -5.39
CA GLN A 9 6.89 -16.44 -6.53
C GLN A 9 6.94 -17.39 -7.72
N ARG A 10 7.08 -16.84 -8.91
CA ARG A 10 7.10 -17.55 -10.21
C ARG A 10 5.81 -18.33 -10.48
N ALA A 11 4.69 -17.85 -9.93
CA ALA A 11 3.37 -18.39 -10.17
C ALA A 11 2.39 -17.25 -10.49
N PRO A 12 1.33 -17.51 -11.26
CA PRO A 12 0.34 -16.49 -11.57
C PRO A 12 -0.40 -16.06 -10.30
N LEU A 13 -0.79 -14.77 -10.26
CA LEU A 13 -1.72 -14.27 -9.26
C LEU A 13 -3.05 -15.00 -9.37
N ARG A 14 -3.69 -15.24 -8.24
CA ARG A 14 -5.01 -15.88 -8.17
C ARG A 14 -6.04 -14.91 -7.63
N LEU A 15 -7.18 -14.81 -8.30
CA LEU A 15 -8.33 -14.10 -7.77
C LEU A 15 -8.95 -14.95 -6.64
N GLU A 16 -8.91 -14.40 -5.43
CA GLU A 16 -9.42 -15.07 -4.23
C GLU A 16 -10.41 -14.19 -3.47
N ARG A 17 -11.27 -14.83 -2.69
CA ARG A 17 -12.07 -14.16 -1.66
C ARG A 17 -11.33 -14.28 -0.33
N VAL A 18 -10.88 -13.15 0.19
CA VAL A 18 -10.19 -13.05 1.47
C VAL A 18 -11.00 -12.22 2.46
N MET A 19 -10.69 -12.30 3.74
CA MET A 19 -11.29 -11.43 4.74
C MET A 19 -10.92 -9.98 4.43
N ARG A 20 -11.87 -9.06 4.66
CA ARG A 20 -11.58 -7.62 4.61
C ARG A 20 -10.67 -7.31 5.81
N PRO A 21 -9.55 -6.60 5.60
CA PRO A 21 -8.68 -6.25 6.72
C PRO A 21 -9.36 -5.20 7.62
N GLU A 22 -8.93 -5.16 8.87
CA GLU A 22 -9.30 -4.13 9.83
C GLU A 22 -8.07 -3.24 10.10
N PRO A 23 -8.22 -1.92 10.18
CA PRO A 23 -7.10 -1.03 10.46
C PRO A 23 -6.67 -1.12 11.93
N GLY A 24 -5.37 -1.13 12.18
CA GLY A 24 -4.80 -0.88 13.50
C GLY A 24 -4.90 0.61 13.90
N ASP A 25 -4.40 0.94 15.10
CA ASP A 25 -4.55 2.29 15.67
C ASP A 25 -3.97 3.41 14.80
N GLN A 26 -2.86 3.16 14.10
CA GLN A 26 -2.17 4.12 13.23
C GLN A 26 -2.54 3.97 11.75
N GLU A 27 -3.54 3.14 11.43
CA GLU A 27 -3.81 2.74 10.06
C GLU A 27 -5.16 3.24 9.55
N LEU A 28 -5.23 3.38 8.24
CA LEU A 28 -6.43 3.69 7.48
C LEU A 28 -6.90 2.44 6.74
N LEU A 29 -8.18 2.10 6.83
CA LEU A 29 -8.81 1.19 5.89
C LEU A 29 -9.26 1.98 4.66
N ILE A 30 -8.78 1.56 3.50
CA ILE A 30 -8.94 2.26 2.25
C ILE A 30 -9.74 1.39 1.28
N ARG A 31 -10.84 1.92 0.75
CA ARG A 31 -11.54 1.34 -0.39
C ARG A 31 -10.82 1.75 -1.66
N VAL A 32 -10.18 0.79 -2.30
CA VAL A 32 -9.36 1.02 -3.51
C VAL A 32 -10.25 1.44 -4.68
N ARG A 33 -9.85 2.51 -5.37
CA ARG A 33 -10.50 3.06 -6.57
C ARG A 33 -9.69 2.76 -7.82
N ALA A 34 -8.37 2.83 -7.70
CA ALA A 34 -7.41 2.46 -8.73
C ALA A 34 -6.12 1.97 -8.11
N CYS A 35 -5.47 1.03 -8.75
CA CYS A 35 -4.11 0.63 -8.44
C CYS A 35 -3.35 0.42 -9.74
N GLY A 36 -2.25 1.15 -9.92
CA GLY A 36 -1.39 1.01 -11.09
C GLY A 36 -0.60 -0.31 -11.05
N VAL A 37 -0.19 -0.77 -12.22
CA VAL A 37 0.72 -1.92 -12.38
C VAL A 37 2.09 -1.39 -12.77
N CYS A 38 3.10 -1.75 -12.01
CA CYS A 38 4.47 -1.31 -12.18
C CYS A 38 5.40 -2.51 -12.48
N ARG A 39 6.58 -2.23 -12.99
CA ARG A 39 7.61 -3.25 -13.17
C ARG A 39 7.99 -3.93 -11.86
N THR A 40 7.94 -3.23 -10.74
CA THR A 40 8.21 -3.78 -9.41
C THR A 40 7.23 -4.89 -9.03
N ASP A 41 5.95 -4.79 -9.40
CA ASP A 41 4.98 -5.87 -9.15
C ASP A 41 5.38 -7.15 -9.89
N LEU A 42 5.94 -7.03 -11.11
CA LEU A 42 6.50 -8.18 -11.85
C LEU A 42 7.74 -8.73 -11.15
N HIS A 43 8.66 -7.88 -10.68
CA HIS A 43 9.84 -8.32 -9.93
C HIS A 43 9.47 -9.09 -8.65
N VAL A 44 8.39 -8.69 -7.97
CA VAL A 44 7.86 -9.44 -6.81
C VAL A 44 7.32 -10.80 -7.25
N VAL A 45 6.55 -10.85 -8.33
CA VAL A 45 5.94 -12.10 -8.84
C VAL A 45 7.02 -13.03 -9.41
N ASP A 46 7.96 -12.51 -10.19
CA ASP A 46 9.00 -13.28 -10.89
C ASP A 46 10.12 -13.75 -9.96
N GLY A 47 10.19 -13.19 -8.74
CA GLY A 47 11.17 -13.58 -7.73
C GLY A 47 12.51 -12.89 -7.84
N ASP A 48 12.58 -11.76 -8.54
CA ASP A 48 13.76 -10.89 -8.59
C ASP A 48 13.96 -10.16 -7.25
N LEU A 49 12.84 -9.83 -6.57
CA LEU A 49 12.81 -9.40 -5.18
C LEU A 49 12.56 -10.64 -4.31
N THR A 50 13.53 -11.03 -3.50
CA THR A 50 13.64 -12.38 -2.94
C THR A 50 12.91 -12.62 -1.63
N GLU A 51 12.42 -11.57 -0.95
CA GLU A 51 11.87 -11.66 0.41
C GLU A 51 10.45 -11.09 0.56
N PRO A 52 9.48 -11.44 -0.32
CA PRO A 52 8.10 -11.02 -0.12
C PRO A 52 7.48 -11.76 1.05
N ARG A 53 6.59 -11.11 1.76
CA ARG A 53 5.79 -11.76 2.81
C ARG A 53 4.61 -12.51 2.17
N LEU A 54 4.81 -13.77 1.84
CA LEU A 54 3.77 -14.62 1.23
C LEU A 54 2.84 -15.28 2.26
N PRO A 55 1.53 -15.49 1.97
CA PRO A 55 0.83 -15.02 0.77
C PRO A 55 0.69 -13.50 0.75
N LEU A 56 0.75 -12.88 -0.43
CA LEU A 56 0.81 -11.44 -0.61
C LEU A 56 -0.25 -10.96 -1.60
N ILE A 57 -0.81 -9.80 -1.35
CA ILE A 57 -1.56 -9.00 -2.34
C ILE A 57 -0.60 -7.93 -2.86
N PRO A 58 -0.14 -7.99 -4.13
CA PRO A 58 0.72 -6.96 -4.71
C PRO A 58 -0.01 -5.63 -4.98
N GLY A 59 0.69 -4.68 -5.62
CA GLY A 59 0.14 -3.38 -6.01
C GLY A 59 0.49 -2.28 -5.01
N HIS A 60 1.25 -1.28 -5.45
CA HIS A 60 1.76 -0.20 -4.58
C HIS A 60 1.46 1.20 -5.10
N GLN A 61 0.71 1.33 -6.18
CA GLN A 61 0.31 2.62 -6.75
C GLN A 61 -1.19 2.81 -6.51
N ILE A 62 -1.57 3.03 -5.24
CA ILE A 62 -2.96 2.93 -4.80
C ILE A 62 -3.58 4.32 -4.68
N VAL A 63 -4.71 4.53 -5.33
CA VAL A 63 -5.63 5.63 -5.06
C VAL A 63 -6.92 5.05 -4.49
N GLY A 64 -7.39 5.61 -3.39
CA GLY A 64 -8.62 5.14 -2.75
C GLY A 64 -9.28 6.18 -1.88
N VAL A 65 -10.31 5.75 -1.19
CA VAL A 65 -11.08 6.57 -0.25
C VAL A 65 -11.03 5.93 1.13
N VAL A 66 -10.74 6.73 2.14
CA VAL A 66 -10.75 6.29 3.54
C VAL A 66 -12.14 5.84 3.94
N GLU A 67 -12.27 4.62 4.42
CA GLU A 67 -13.53 4.03 4.88
C GLU A 67 -13.59 3.84 6.38
N GLN A 68 -12.43 3.63 7.02
CA GLN A 68 -12.28 3.62 8.48
C GLN A 68 -10.90 4.17 8.85
N SER A 69 -10.78 4.71 10.05
CA SER A 69 -9.50 5.15 10.61
C SER A 69 -9.28 4.57 12.00
N GLY A 70 -8.04 4.22 12.31
CA GLY A 70 -7.62 3.84 13.65
C GLY A 70 -7.69 5.00 14.64
N GLY A 71 -7.69 4.70 15.93
CA GLY A 71 -7.90 5.68 17.00
C GLY A 71 -6.78 6.72 17.14
N ALA A 72 -5.58 6.44 16.67
CA ALA A 72 -4.43 7.34 16.74
C ALA A 72 -4.12 8.05 15.40
N VAL A 73 -4.96 7.85 14.38
CA VAL A 73 -4.81 8.52 13.09
C VAL A 73 -5.07 10.02 13.23
N THR A 74 -4.22 10.82 12.60
CA THR A 74 -4.36 12.27 12.49
C THR A 74 -4.26 12.72 11.04
N GLY A 75 -4.89 13.83 10.69
CA GLY A 75 -4.77 14.46 9.38
C GLY A 75 -5.65 13.84 8.27
N PHE A 76 -6.37 12.74 8.57
CA PHE A 76 -7.30 12.11 7.63
C PHE A 76 -8.64 11.80 8.28
N SER A 77 -9.69 11.84 7.47
CA SER A 77 -11.07 11.55 7.85
C SER A 77 -11.69 10.53 6.90
N VAL A 78 -12.75 9.85 7.37
CA VAL A 78 -13.58 9.00 6.50
C VAL A 78 -14.14 9.83 5.34
N GLY A 79 -13.98 9.32 4.13
CA GLY A 79 -14.36 10.01 2.89
C GLY A 79 -13.20 10.71 2.19
N ASP A 80 -12.05 10.92 2.84
CA ASP A 80 -10.89 11.53 2.22
C ASP A 80 -10.34 10.65 1.09
N ARG A 81 -9.94 11.31 0.01
CA ARG A 81 -9.31 10.68 -1.14
C ARG A 81 -7.79 10.74 -1.00
N ILE A 82 -7.17 9.57 -0.96
CA ILE A 82 -5.74 9.42 -0.65
C ILE A 82 -5.02 8.50 -1.62
N GLY A 83 -3.71 8.66 -1.64
CA GLY A 83 -2.76 7.77 -2.32
C GLY A 83 -1.86 7.05 -1.33
N VAL A 84 -1.51 5.79 -1.66
CA VAL A 84 -0.54 4.99 -0.94
C VAL A 84 0.58 4.59 -1.90
N PRO A 85 1.84 4.99 -1.62
CA PRO A 85 2.99 4.71 -2.46
C PRO A 85 3.68 3.38 -2.11
N TRP A 86 4.86 3.18 -2.72
CA TRP A 86 5.74 2.04 -2.46
C TRP A 86 6.20 1.97 -0.99
N LEU A 87 6.72 3.09 -0.44
CA LEU A 87 7.11 3.13 0.97
C LEU A 87 5.87 3.09 1.86
N GLY A 88 5.64 1.96 2.53
CA GLY A 88 4.46 1.73 3.36
C GLY A 88 4.73 1.87 4.86
N GLY A 89 5.98 1.99 5.28
CA GLY A 89 6.32 2.15 6.70
C GLY A 89 7.82 2.24 6.95
N SER A 90 8.19 2.77 8.11
CA SER A 90 9.57 2.85 8.61
C SER A 90 9.64 2.65 10.12
N CYS A 91 10.83 2.47 10.69
CA CYS A 91 10.98 2.26 12.14
C CYS A 91 10.70 3.53 13.00
N GLY A 92 10.74 4.73 12.41
CA GLY A 92 10.50 6.00 13.08
C GLY A 92 11.59 6.45 14.08
N SER A 93 12.63 5.64 14.33
CA SER A 93 13.59 5.89 15.41
C SER A 93 15.06 5.90 14.99
N CYS A 94 15.42 5.39 13.82
CA CYS A 94 16.80 5.42 13.33
C CYS A 94 17.23 6.83 12.92
N GLU A 95 18.49 6.99 12.60
CA GLU A 95 19.07 8.29 12.21
C GLU A 95 18.36 8.88 10.98
N TYR A 96 18.08 8.06 9.98
CA TYR A 96 17.37 8.47 8.77
C TYR A 96 15.94 8.95 9.06
N CYS A 97 15.17 8.17 9.83
CA CYS A 97 13.81 8.57 10.20
C CYS A 97 13.77 9.87 11.00
N ARG A 98 14.73 10.07 11.91
CA ARG A 98 14.82 11.33 12.69
C ARG A 98 15.17 12.56 11.85
N ARG A 99 15.75 12.36 10.66
CA ARG A 99 16.05 13.44 9.71
C ARG A 99 14.99 13.62 8.63
N GLY A 100 13.90 12.84 8.64
CA GLY A 100 12.87 12.85 7.60
C GLY A 100 13.33 12.18 6.29
N GLU A 101 14.24 11.21 6.39
CA GLU A 101 14.78 10.43 5.27
C GLU A 101 14.33 8.96 5.39
N GLU A 102 13.02 8.74 5.64
CA GLU A 102 12.43 7.42 5.92
C GLU A 102 12.66 6.41 4.78
N ASN A 103 12.81 6.89 3.56
CA ASN A 103 13.15 6.07 2.39
C ASN A 103 14.52 5.38 2.51
N LEU A 104 15.41 5.87 3.39
CA LEU A 104 16.72 5.28 3.70
C LEU A 104 16.71 4.42 4.97
N CYS A 105 15.56 4.21 5.59
CA CYS A 105 15.44 3.41 6.79
C CYS A 105 15.76 1.94 6.52
N ASP A 106 16.71 1.35 7.28
CA ASP A 106 17.08 -0.07 7.16
C ASP A 106 15.93 -1.04 7.49
N HIS A 107 14.90 -0.54 8.19
CA HIS A 107 13.70 -1.29 8.55
C HIS A 107 12.46 -0.78 7.80
N ALA A 108 12.66 -0.18 6.63
CA ALA A 108 11.53 0.21 5.77
C ALA A 108 10.74 -1.03 5.34
N VAL A 109 9.40 -0.89 5.27
CA VAL A 109 8.52 -1.91 4.72
C VAL A 109 7.76 -1.35 3.53
N TYR A 110 7.52 -2.19 2.53
CA TYR A 110 7.04 -1.76 1.24
C TYR A 110 5.67 -2.36 0.90
N THR A 111 4.79 -1.51 0.41
CA THR A 111 3.42 -1.84 0.00
C THR A 111 3.44 -2.80 -1.19
N GLY A 112 2.66 -3.87 -1.11
CA GLY A 112 2.63 -4.89 -2.16
C GLY A 112 3.88 -5.80 -2.20
N TYR A 113 4.70 -5.77 -1.13
CA TYR A 113 5.90 -6.59 -0.99
C TYR A 113 6.01 -7.23 0.40
N GLN A 114 6.26 -6.46 1.47
CA GLN A 114 6.23 -6.97 2.87
C GLN A 114 4.87 -6.75 3.52
N ILE A 115 4.08 -5.80 3.04
CA ILE A 115 2.69 -5.56 3.46
C ILE A 115 1.77 -5.68 2.25
N ASN A 116 0.52 -6.07 2.48
CA ASN A 116 -0.46 -6.23 1.41
C ASN A 116 -0.73 -4.89 0.71
N GLY A 117 -0.84 -4.95 -0.61
CA GLY A 117 -1.08 -3.82 -1.48
C GLY A 117 -2.49 -3.71 -2.03
N GLY A 118 -2.62 -3.01 -3.14
CA GLY A 118 -3.87 -2.52 -3.70
C GLY A 118 -4.51 -3.36 -4.81
N PHE A 119 -3.97 -4.53 -5.17
CA PHE A 119 -4.68 -5.41 -6.10
C PHE A 119 -5.84 -6.14 -5.42
N ALA A 120 -6.66 -5.36 -4.71
CA ALA A 120 -7.82 -5.80 -3.92
C ALA A 120 -8.89 -4.71 -3.87
N GLU A 121 -10.08 -5.05 -3.36
CA GLU A 121 -11.14 -4.06 -3.13
C GLU A 121 -10.83 -3.11 -1.95
N TYR A 122 -10.03 -3.58 -0.99
CA TYR A 122 -9.60 -2.81 0.19
C TYR A 122 -8.15 -3.12 0.53
N CYS A 123 -7.46 -2.12 1.06
CA CYS A 123 -6.15 -2.26 1.69
C CYS A 123 -6.10 -1.48 3.01
N VAL A 124 -5.10 -1.76 3.81
CA VAL A 124 -4.76 -1.02 5.03
C VAL A 124 -3.41 -0.36 4.82
N ALA A 125 -3.26 0.88 5.26
CA ALA A 125 -1.99 1.61 5.19
C ALA A 125 -1.78 2.49 6.43
N ASP A 126 -0.53 2.62 6.86
CA ASP A 126 -0.13 3.57 7.90
C ASP A 126 -0.38 5.00 7.42
N HIS A 127 -1.14 5.77 8.20
CA HIS A 127 -1.55 7.13 7.81
C HIS A 127 -0.37 8.06 7.54
N ARG A 128 0.79 7.83 8.16
CA ARG A 128 2.01 8.64 7.99
C ARG A 128 2.62 8.51 6.59
N PHE A 129 2.30 7.43 5.88
CA PHE A 129 2.73 7.13 4.51
C PHE A 129 1.59 7.24 3.50
N CYS A 130 0.51 7.92 3.86
CA CYS A 130 -0.61 8.25 2.98
C CYS A 130 -0.56 9.72 2.57
N PHE A 131 -0.98 10.02 1.34
CA PHE A 131 -0.94 11.38 0.79
C PHE A 131 -2.30 11.81 0.25
N PRO A 132 -2.76 13.04 0.53
CA PRO A 132 -3.98 13.55 -0.08
C PRO A 132 -3.79 13.69 -1.60
N ILE A 133 -4.78 13.23 -2.37
CA ILE A 133 -4.76 13.35 -3.84
C ILE A 133 -5.64 14.52 -4.26
N PRO A 134 -5.09 15.53 -4.96
CA PRO A 134 -5.88 16.66 -5.45
C PRO A 134 -7.03 16.21 -6.35
N THR A 135 -8.19 16.85 -6.21
CA THR A 135 -9.42 16.50 -6.95
C THR A 135 -9.29 16.65 -8.48
N ALA A 136 -8.35 17.49 -8.93
CA ALA A 136 -8.05 17.69 -10.35
C ALA A 136 -7.49 16.45 -11.06
N TYR A 137 -6.93 15.48 -10.31
CA TYR A 137 -6.37 14.26 -10.89
C TYR A 137 -7.40 13.13 -10.82
N PRO A 138 -7.90 12.60 -11.96
CA PRO A 138 -8.68 11.35 -11.96
C PRO A 138 -7.91 10.18 -11.34
N ASP A 139 -8.61 9.21 -10.72
CA ASP A 139 -7.98 8.09 -9.99
C ASP A 139 -6.97 7.32 -10.84
N LEU A 140 -7.32 7.04 -12.11
CA LEU A 140 -6.45 6.30 -13.04
C LEU A 140 -5.18 7.07 -13.44
N GLN A 141 -5.23 8.41 -13.43
CA GLN A 141 -4.08 9.26 -13.73
C GLN A 141 -3.22 9.53 -12.49
N ALA A 142 -3.83 9.53 -11.31
CA ALA A 142 -3.12 9.74 -10.06
C ALA A 142 -2.35 8.49 -9.62
N ALA A 143 -2.88 7.28 -9.85
CA ALA A 143 -2.26 6.04 -9.40
C ALA A 143 -0.80 5.87 -9.85
N PRO A 144 -0.42 6.07 -11.13
CA PRO A 144 0.98 5.94 -11.57
C PRO A 144 1.95 6.92 -10.89
N LEU A 145 1.47 8.07 -10.41
CA LEU A 145 2.31 9.07 -9.72
C LEU A 145 2.81 8.59 -8.36
N LEU A 146 2.21 7.51 -7.83
CA LEU A 146 2.56 6.92 -6.53
C LEU A 146 3.63 5.83 -6.65
N CYS A 147 4.26 5.69 -7.82
CA CYS A 147 5.34 4.73 -8.05
C CYS A 147 6.65 5.12 -7.34
N ALA A 148 6.87 6.40 -7.15
CA ALA A 148 8.07 6.96 -6.53
C ALA A 148 7.97 6.97 -5.01
#